data_fa7b1a782e43e3d4f8c9a5aa0569cec6
#
_entry.id   fa7b1a782e43e3d4f8c9a5aa0569cec6
#
_cell.length_a   1.000
_cell.length_b   1.000
_cell.length_c   1.000
_cell.angle_alpha   90.00
_cell.angle_beta   90.00
_cell.angle_gamma   90.00
#
_symmetry.space_group_name_H-M   'P 1'
#
loop_
_entity.id
_entity.type
_entity.pdbx_description
1 polymer ?
#
loop_
_entity_poly.entity_id
_entity_poly.type
_entity_poly.pdbx_seq_one_letter_code
_entity_poly.pdbx_strand_id
1 'polypeptide(L)'
;MDRKTFLQVSGLLCAGAFLNTGFAAGKKSRTETTTEEDVYGFPLMDLHVHRSKDLTIEDIVAKSIKLNMKIGVMENIAPWGIQSDSQLKEYIDAIKPYPVYIGLQPMSPGWSKNLSPELIAQADYIAMDPQIVTNGNGYGETIMLWEYNAYIDDAEEFMKRNMQHYMDILTGDEPLDIFACPLFLPCCIERQYSTLWTTKRLRQIVDAARARNIAIEINDTVQVPHEEFIMMAKKAGLKFTFGSDARNHTVGRLDYCKRIAKKCGLTEKDFFVPKRDRL
;
A
#
# COMPACT_ATOMS: atom_id res chain seq x y z
N MET A 1 -14.72 34.12 -29.35
CA MET A 1 -13.38 34.70 -29.21
C MET A 1 -12.36 33.60 -29.36
N ASP A 2 -11.49 33.72 -30.32
CA ASP A 2 -10.74 32.66 -30.97
C ASP A 2 -9.44 32.32 -30.22
N ARG A 3 -9.08 31.02 -30.19
CA ARG A 3 -7.98 30.39 -29.44
C ARG A 3 -6.59 30.57 -30.07
N LYS A 4 -6.32 31.66 -30.77
CA LYS A 4 -5.09 31.81 -31.58
C LYS A 4 -4.24 33.06 -31.33
N THR A 5 -4.24 33.65 -30.12
CA THR A 5 -3.42 34.86 -29.89
C THR A 5 -2.75 34.83 -28.53
N PHE A 6 -1.84 33.87 -28.29
CA PHE A 6 -0.90 34.00 -27.16
C PHE A 6 0.39 33.21 -27.39
N LEU A 7 1.10 33.52 -28.47
CA LEU A 7 2.46 33.06 -28.68
C LEU A 7 3.15 34.02 -29.68
N GLN A 8 3.60 35.15 -29.23
CA GLN A 8 4.68 35.94 -29.88
C GLN A 8 5.03 37.14 -28.99
N VAL A 9 6.30 37.35 -28.77
CA VAL A 9 7.09 38.39 -28.08
C VAL A 9 7.80 37.78 -26.86
N SER A 10 9.12 37.62 -26.79
CA SER A 10 10.22 38.46 -27.29
C SER A 10 11.49 37.66 -27.41
N GLY A 11 12.11 37.73 -28.54
CA GLY A 11 13.56 37.55 -28.70
C GLY A 11 14.24 38.88 -28.53
N LEU A 12 15.33 38.94 -27.77
CA LEU A 12 16.34 40.00 -27.90
C LEU A 12 17.72 39.38 -27.86
N LEU A 13 18.39 39.49 -29.01
CA LEU A 13 19.83 39.24 -29.16
C LEU A 13 20.62 40.33 -28.44
N CYS A 14 21.66 39.93 -27.72
CA CYS A 14 22.85 40.77 -27.53
C CYS A 14 24.09 39.94 -27.80
N ALA A 15 24.75 40.27 -28.89
CA ALA A 15 26.10 39.82 -29.20
C ALA A 15 27.14 40.70 -28.45
N GLY A 16 28.17 40.09 -27.94
CA GLY A 16 29.29 40.81 -27.29
C GLY A 16 30.47 39.95 -26.93
N ALA A 17 31.45 39.92 -27.85
CA ALA A 17 32.90 39.84 -27.66
C ALA A 17 33.55 38.68 -26.88
N PHE A 18 34.33 37.93 -27.62
CA PHE A 18 35.38 36.99 -27.18
C PHE A 18 36.49 37.69 -26.36
N LEU A 19 36.83 37.11 -25.22
CA LEU A 19 38.19 37.13 -24.69
C LEU A 19 38.53 35.75 -24.12
N ASN A 20 39.57 35.19 -24.71
CA ASN A 20 40.13 33.87 -24.45
C ASN A 20 41.13 33.96 -23.28
N THR A 21 40.95 33.29 -22.17
CA THR A 21 42.01 32.99 -21.19
C THR A 21 41.73 31.69 -20.43
N GLY A 22 42.61 30.75 -20.56
CA GLY A 22 43.07 29.87 -19.47
C GLY A 22 42.20 28.64 -19.13
N PHE A 23 42.65 27.50 -19.62
CA PHE A 23 42.24 26.17 -19.13
C PHE A 23 42.44 26.05 -17.61
N ALA A 24 41.39 25.95 -16.87
CA ALA A 24 41.39 25.29 -15.55
C ALA A 24 40.33 24.17 -15.61
N ALA A 25 40.77 22.92 -15.50
CA ALA A 25 39.90 21.75 -15.42
C ALA A 25 39.08 21.83 -14.13
N GLY A 26 37.92 22.48 -14.22
CA GLY A 26 36.94 22.48 -13.16
C GLY A 26 36.32 21.08 -13.03
N LYS A 27 36.57 20.40 -11.91
CA LYS A 27 35.79 19.26 -11.46
C LYS A 27 34.32 19.66 -11.56
N LYS A 28 33.54 19.00 -12.46
CA LYS A 28 32.10 19.07 -12.44
C LYS A 28 31.64 18.55 -11.06
N SER A 29 31.25 19.46 -10.20
CA SER A 29 30.48 19.13 -9.02
C SER A 29 29.19 18.50 -9.51
N ARG A 30 29.07 17.18 -9.38
CA ARG A 30 27.84 16.45 -9.52
C ARG A 30 27.01 16.89 -8.31
N THR A 31 26.06 17.79 -8.52
CA THR A 31 25.01 18.05 -7.54
C THR A 31 24.25 16.73 -7.38
N GLU A 32 24.58 15.97 -6.36
CA GLU A 32 23.79 14.83 -5.94
C GLU A 32 22.41 15.39 -5.54
N THR A 33 21.42 15.12 -6.35
CA THR A 33 20.02 15.41 -6.02
C THR A 33 19.64 14.43 -4.92
N THR A 34 19.60 14.89 -3.68
CA THR A 34 19.16 14.11 -2.54
C THR A 34 17.72 13.67 -2.80
N THR A 35 17.48 12.39 -2.90
CA THR A 35 16.13 11.83 -3.08
C THR A 35 15.37 11.84 -1.75
N GLU A 36 14.04 11.71 -1.77
CA GLU A 36 13.28 11.55 -0.53
C GLU A 36 13.69 10.27 0.23
N GLU A 37 14.12 9.23 -0.47
CA GLU A 37 14.67 8.01 0.15
C GLU A 37 15.93 8.31 0.97
N ASP A 38 16.84 9.15 0.47
CA ASP A 38 18.03 9.58 1.20
C ASP A 38 17.67 10.36 2.48
N VAL A 39 16.56 11.10 2.44
CA VAL A 39 16.07 11.88 3.60
C VAL A 39 15.47 10.98 4.68
N TYR A 40 14.75 9.92 4.30
CA TYR A 40 14.06 9.06 5.23
C TYR A 40 14.87 7.83 5.64
N GLY A 41 15.81 7.36 4.83
CA GLY A 41 16.60 6.15 5.06
C GLY A 41 15.82 4.85 4.89
N PHE A 42 14.71 4.91 4.15
CA PHE A 42 13.90 3.75 3.75
C PHE A 42 13.23 4.01 2.38
N PRO A 43 12.90 2.94 1.62
CA PRO A 43 12.30 3.08 0.30
C PRO A 43 10.89 3.66 0.39
N LEU A 44 10.54 4.54 -0.55
CA LEU A 44 9.19 5.06 -0.71
C LEU A 44 8.46 4.25 -1.78
N MET A 45 7.57 3.38 -1.32
CA MET A 45 6.69 2.58 -2.17
C MET A 45 5.25 2.75 -1.70
N ASP A 46 4.32 2.86 -2.64
CA ASP A 46 2.87 2.83 -2.37
C ASP A 46 2.31 1.55 -2.99
N LEU A 47 2.15 0.50 -2.19
CA LEU A 47 1.70 -0.81 -2.67
C LEU A 47 0.19 -1.03 -2.52
N HIS A 48 -0.60 0.02 -2.20
CA HIS A 48 -2.04 -0.07 -2.06
C HIS A 48 -2.73 1.05 -2.85
N VAL A 49 -2.82 0.85 -4.16
CA VAL A 49 -3.47 1.79 -5.08
C VAL A 49 -4.45 1.04 -5.96
N HIS A 50 -5.66 1.59 -6.14
CA HIS A 50 -6.68 1.05 -7.03
C HIS A 50 -6.94 1.95 -8.21
N ARG A 51 -7.11 1.36 -9.39
CA ARG A 51 -7.68 2.08 -10.53
C ARG A 51 -9.14 2.43 -10.25
N SER A 52 -9.58 3.55 -10.78
CA SER A 52 -10.96 3.99 -10.73
C SER A 52 -11.30 4.83 -11.96
N LYS A 53 -12.55 5.29 -12.06
CA LYS A 53 -12.94 6.28 -13.08
C LYS A 53 -12.18 7.61 -12.98
N ASP A 54 -11.69 7.95 -11.76
CA ASP A 54 -11.00 9.20 -11.44
C ASP A 54 -9.48 9.00 -11.31
N LEU A 55 -8.97 7.79 -11.56
CA LEU A 55 -7.56 7.42 -11.49
C LEU A 55 -7.24 6.29 -12.48
N THR A 56 -6.77 6.66 -13.66
CA THR A 56 -6.36 5.69 -14.70
C THR A 56 -4.97 5.12 -14.41
N ILE A 57 -4.59 4.07 -15.13
CA ILE A 57 -3.23 3.50 -15.00
C ILE A 57 -2.17 4.50 -15.47
N GLU A 58 -2.46 5.31 -16.48
CA GLU A 58 -1.58 6.36 -16.99
C GLU A 58 -1.35 7.45 -15.93
N ASP A 59 -2.39 7.83 -15.18
CA ASP A 59 -2.29 8.78 -14.07
C ASP A 59 -1.41 8.24 -12.96
N ILE A 60 -1.53 6.94 -12.64
CA ILE A 60 -0.72 6.25 -11.64
C ILE A 60 0.75 6.24 -12.07
N VAL A 61 1.04 5.89 -13.32
CA VAL A 61 2.41 5.90 -13.89
C VAL A 61 2.99 7.32 -13.88
N ALA A 62 2.21 8.31 -14.28
CA ALA A 62 2.65 9.71 -14.23
C ALA A 62 2.98 10.17 -12.81
N LYS A 63 2.22 9.71 -11.81
CA LYS A 63 2.49 9.96 -10.39
C LYS A 63 3.75 9.24 -9.92
N SER A 64 3.94 7.97 -10.27
CA SER A 64 5.15 7.20 -9.96
C SER A 64 6.40 7.94 -10.42
N ILE A 65 6.42 8.36 -11.68
CA ILE A 65 7.54 9.13 -12.26
C ILE A 65 7.73 10.47 -11.52
N LYS A 66 6.66 11.22 -11.32
CA LYS A 66 6.71 12.55 -10.68
C LYS A 66 7.25 12.49 -9.26
N LEU A 67 6.87 11.46 -8.50
CA LEU A 67 7.25 11.29 -7.10
C LEU A 67 8.54 10.48 -6.94
N ASN A 68 9.10 9.95 -8.03
CA ASN A 68 10.19 8.96 -7.99
C ASN A 68 9.88 7.82 -6.99
N MET A 69 8.67 7.28 -7.06
CA MET A 69 8.13 6.32 -6.10
C MET A 69 7.65 5.06 -6.83
N LYS A 70 8.01 3.91 -6.30
CA LYS A 70 7.49 2.63 -6.80
C LYS A 70 6.03 2.45 -6.38
N ILE A 71 5.15 2.12 -7.32
CA ILE A 71 3.72 1.96 -7.05
C ILE A 71 3.28 0.55 -7.41
N GLY A 72 2.45 -0.03 -6.56
CA GLY A 72 1.73 -1.28 -6.80
C GLY A 72 0.24 -1.00 -6.99
N VAL A 73 -0.30 -1.52 -8.10
CA VAL A 73 -1.73 -1.44 -8.39
C VAL A 73 -2.39 -2.74 -7.96
N MET A 74 -3.44 -2.65 -7.18
CA MET A 74 -4.20 -3.81 -6.71
C MET A 74 -5.60 -3.84 -7.32
N GLU A 75 -6.15 -5.06 -7.44
CA GLU A 75 -7.56 -5.29 -7.74
C GLU A 75 -8.16 -6.23 -6.72
N ASN A 76 -9.42 -5.95 -6.34
CA ASN A 76 -10.14 -6.74 -5.35
C ASN A 76 -10.46 -8.13 -5.90
N ILE A 77 -10.35 -9.15 -5.03
CA ILE A 77 -10.77 -10.52 -5.31
C ILE A 77 -11.85 -10.94 -4.32
N ALA A 78 -12.98 -11.44 -4.85
CA ALA A 78 -14.12 -11.89 -4.07
C ALA A 78 -14.38 -11.11 -2.76
N PRO A 79 -15.61 -10.87 -2.38
CA PRO A 79 -16.84 -11.30 -3.05
C PRO A 79 -17.22 -10.47 -4.28
N TRP A 80 -16.54 -9.37 -4.53
CA TRP A 80 -16.64 -8.52 -5.74
C TRP A 80 -15.27 -8.35 -6.38
N GLY A 81 -15.21 -7.70 -7.54
CA GLY A 81 -13.98 -7.63 -8.33
C GLY A 81 -13.74 -8.94 -9.09
N ILE A 82 -12.51 -9.45 -9.04
CA ILE A 82 -12.10 -10.66 -9.75
C ILE A 82 -12.67 -11.91 -9.08
N GLN A 83 -13.38 -12.75 -9.85
CA GLN A 83 -14.01 -13.99 -9.38
C GLN A 83 -13.74 -15.20 -10.30
N SER A 84 -12.98 -15.00 -11.39
CA SER A 84 -12.66 -16.04 -12.36
C SER A 84 -11.29 -15.84 -12.98
N ASP A 85 -10.72 -16.90 -13.53
CA ASP A 85 -9.46 -16.89 -14.27
C ASP A 85 -9.47 -15.91 -15.46
N SER A 86 -10.61 -15.79 -16.14
CA SER A 86 -10.75 -14.85 -17.26
C SER A 86 -10.57 -13.40 -16.80
N GLN A 87 -11.21 -13.02 -15.69
CA GLN A 87 -11.11 -11.69 -15.12
C GLN A 87 -9.70 -11.42 -14.56
N LEU A 88 -9.10 -12.41 -13.89
CA LEU A 88 -7.73 -12.31 -13.38
C LEU A 88 -6.73 -12.12 -14.51
N LYS A 89 -6.86 -12.89 -15.59
CA LYS A 89 -6.02 -12.74 -16.76
C LYS A 89 -6.17 -11.37 -17.42
N GLU A 90 -7.40 -10.91 -17.61
CA GLU A 90 -7.68 -9.59 -18.16
C GLU A 90 -7.03 -8.47 -17.34
N TYR A 91 -7.16 -8.54 -16.00
CA TYR A 91 -6.51 -7.61 -15.10
C TYR A 91 -4.99 -7.60 -15.24
N ILE A 92 -4.37 -8.79 -15.20
CA ILE A 92 -2.91 -8.92 -15.31
C ILE A 92 -2.42 -8.38 -16.65
N ASP A 93 -3.08 -8.75 -17.76
CA ASP A 93 -2.71 -8.32 -19.10
C ASP A 93 -2.85 -6.79 -19.28
N ALA A 94 -3.84 -6.18 -18.62
CA ALA A 94 -4.04 -4.74 -18.63
C ALA A 94 -2.97 -3.95 -17.87
N ILE A 95 -2.40 -4.51 -16.81
CA ILE A 95 -1.39 -3.81 -15.99
C ILE A 95 0.05 -4.14 -16.43
N LYS A 96 0.28 -5.34 -16.93
CA LYS A 96 1.62 -5.86 -17.28
C LYS A 96 2.47 -4.96 -18.18
N PRO A 97 1.93 -4.18 -19.14
CA PRO A 97 2.74 -3.28 -19.97
C PRO A 97 3.31 -2.06 -19.24
N TYR A 98 2.84 -1.76 -18.03
CA TYR A 98 3.19 -0.55 -17.30
C TYR A 98 4.27 -0.80 -16.24
N PRO A 99 5.11 0.19 -15.93
CA PRO A 99 6.16 0.10 -14.91
C PRO A 99 5.57 0.26 -13.50
N VAL A 100 4.70 -0.66 -13.11
CA VAL A 100 4.08 -0.74 -11.79
C VAL A 100 4.01 -2.19 -11.33
N TYR A 101 3.94 -2.45 -10.04
CA TYR A 101 3.71 -3.79 -9.52
C TYR A 101 2.25 -4.21 -9.66
N ILE A 102 2.02 -5.49 -9.93
CA ILE A 102 0.69 -6.11 -10.00
C ILE A 102 0.37 -6.71 -8.62
N GLY A 103 -0.59 -6.14 -7.93
CA GLY A 103 -1.09 -6.64 -6.66
C GLY A 103 -2.45 -7.31 -6.80
N LEU A 104 -2.73 -8.25 -5.91
CA LEU A 104 -4.05 -8.83 -5.71
C LEU A 104 -4.52 -8.50 -4.29
N GLN A 105 -5.77 -8.04 -4.15
CA GLN A 105 -6.37 -7.75 -2.84
C GLN A 105 -7.53 -8.70 -2.53
N PRO A 106 -7.26 -9.88 -1.99
CA PRO A 106 -8.32 -10.70 -1.42
C PRO A 106 -9.03 -9.98 -0.27
N MET A 107 -10.34 -10.22 -0.14
CA MET A 107 -11.18 -9.56 0.87
C MET A 107 -11.74 -10.55 1.91
N SER A 108 -11.53 -11.85 1.72
CA SER A 108 -12.01 -12.89 2.64
C SER A 108 -11.27 -14.21 2.45
N PRO A 109 -11.15 -15.06 3.48
CA PRO A 109 -10.63 -16.42 3.34
C PRO A 109 -11.41 -17.24 2.31
N GLY A 110 -10.71 -18.13 1.62
CA GLY A 110 -11.28 -18.98 0.56
C GLY A 110 -11.31 -18.29 -0.81
N TRP A 111 -10.66 -17.16 -0.96
CA TRP A 111 -10.64 -16.36 -2.18
C TRP A 111 -10.00 -17.07 -3.38
N SER A 112 -9.03 -17.93 -3.14
CA SER A 112 -8.25 -18.60 -4.20
C SER A 112 -8.98 -19.78 -4.84
N LYS A 113 -10.08 -20.26 -4.28
CA LYS A 113 -10.75 -21.51 -4.67
C LYS A 113 -11.18 -21.57 -6.14
N ASN A 114 -11.50 -20.43 -6.73
CA ASN A 114 -12.01 -20.33 -8.10
C ASN A 114 -10.96 -19.77 -9.08
N LEU A 115 -9.70 -19.66 -8.65
CA LEU A 115 -8.61 -19.09 -9.44
C LEU A 115 -7.46 -20.10 -9.57
N SER A 116 -6.88 -20.20 -10.77
CA SER A 116 -5.76 -21.11 -11.00
C SER A 116 -4.48 -20.58 -10.31
N PRO A 117 -3.72 -21.45 -9.65
CA PRO A 117 -2.47 -21.07 -9.00
C PRO A 117 -1.46 -20.43 -9.97
N GLU A 118 -1.46 -20.84 -11.24
CA GLU A 118 -0.57 -20.34 -12.29
C GLU A 118 -0.85 -18.87 -12.65
N LEU A 119 -2.11 -18.46 -12.58
CA LEU A 119 -2.49 -17.05 -12.76
C LEU A 119 -2.21 -16.22 -11.51
N ILE A 120 -2.56 -16.75 -10.34
CA ILE A 120 -2.23 -16.10 -9.06
C ILE A 120 -0.73 -15.81 -8.95
N ALA A 121 0.11 -16.78 -9.36
CA ALA A 121 1.57 -16.64 -9.33
C ALA A 121 2.13 -15.56 -10.29
N GLN A 122 1.32 -15.00 -11.18
CA GLN A 122 1.72 -13.89 -12.04
C GLN A 122 1.64 -12.52 -11.35
N ALA A 123 0.98 -12.43 -10.22
CA ALA A 123 1.03 -11.22 -9.38
C ALA A 123 2.41 -11.06 -8.73
N ASP A 124 2.78 -9.82 -8.46
CA ASP A 124 4.04 -9.49 -7.80
C ASP A 124 3.91 -9.58 -6.28
N TYR A 125 2.71 -9.40 -5.75
CA TYR A 125 2.36 -9.58 -4.35
C TYR A 125 0.85 -9.80 -4.17
N ILE A 126 0.48 -10.37 -3.02
CA ILE A 126 -0.89 -10.59 -2.58
C ILE A 126 -1.05 -9.93 -1.21
N ALA A 127 -1.96 -8.96 -1.12
CA ALA A 127 -2.23 -8.18 0.08
C ALA A 127 -3.68 -8.38 0.53
N MET A 128 -3.90 -9.19 1.56
CA MET A 128 -5.24 -9.46 2.11
C MET A 128 -5.70 -8.33 3.00
N ASP A 129 -6.87 -7.79 2.70
CA ASP A 129 -7.57 -6.83 3.55
C ASP A 129 -8.59 -7.57 4.45
N PRO A 130 -8.44 -7.54 5.78
CA PRO A 130 -9.29 -8.27 6.72
C PRO A 130 -10.57 -7.53 7.11
N GLN A 131 -10.95 -6.46 6.42
CA GLN A 131 -12.03 -5.58 6.86
C GLN A 131 -13.45 -6.13 6.55
N ILE A 132 -13.57 -7.31 5.92
CA ILE A 132 -14.85 -8.01 5.74
C ILE A 132 -14.92 -9.15 6.75
N VAL A 133 -15.63 -8.96 7.84
CA VAL A 133 -15.72 -9.92 8.94
C VAL A 133 -17.03 -10.69 8.85
N THR A 134 -16.95 -11.95 8.45
CA THR A 134 -18.10 -12.87 8.44
C THR A 134 -18.62 -13.07 9.86
N ASN A 135 -19.96 -13.02 10.03
CA ASN A 135 -20.59 -13.06 11.35
C ASN A 135 -20.04 -12.01 12.33
N GLY A 136 -19.62 -10.86 11.81
CA GLY A 136 -19.00 -9.81 12.62
C GLY A 136 -19.89 -9.25 13.73
N ASN A 137 -21.22 -9.20 13.51
CA ASN A 137 -22.18 -8.77 14.53
C ASN A 137 -22.62 -9.89 15.51
N GLY A 138 -22.22 -11.15 15.25
CA GLY A 138 -22.59 -12.29 16.07
C GLY A 138 -23.99 -12.89 15.78
N TYR A 139 -24.72 -12.34 14.80
CA TYR A 139 -26.05 -12.81 14.37
C TYR A 139 -26.04 -13.44 12.98
N GLY A 140 -24.85 -13.77 12.47
CA GLY A 140 -24.66 -14.38 11.16
C GLY A 140 -24.40 -13.39 10.01
N GLU A 141 -24.45 -12.09 10.27
CA GLU A 141 -24.23 -11.07 9.24
C GLU A 141 -22.74 -10.76 9.04
N THR A 142 -22.37 -10.55 7.79
CA THR A 142 -21.06 -10.05 7.44
C THR A 142 -21.02 -8.54 7.63
N ILE A 143 -19.98 -8.04 8.32
CA ILE A 143 -19.75 -6.62 8.51
C ILE A 143 -18.58 -6.17 7.65
N MET A 144 -18.76 -5.08 6.91
CA MET A 144 -17.71 -4.32 6.26
C MET A 144 -17.28 -3.19 7.19
N LEU A 145 -16.10 -3.29 7.77
CA LEU A 145 -15.68 -2.43 8.89
C LEU A 145 -15.54 -0.95 8.49
N TRP A 146 -15.32 -0.65 7.21
CA TRP A 146 -15.21 0.73 6.69
C TRP A 146 -16.54 1.44 6.50
N GLU A 147 -17.66 0.73 6.58
CA GLU A 147 -18.97 1.36 6.41
C GLU A 147 -19.32 2.20 7.63
N TYR A 148 -19.79 3.43 7.39
CA TYR A 148 -20.11 4.38 8.46
C TYR A 148 -21.27 3.92 9.36
N ASN A 149 -22.11 3.02 8.84
CA ASN A 149 -23.25 2.40 9.54
C ASN A 149 -22.91 1.04 10.18
N ALA A 150 -21.66 0.59 10.07
CA ALA A 150 -21.21 -0.59 10.78
C ALA A 150 -21.41 -0.38 12.29
N TYR A 151 -22.23 -1.21 12.90
CA TYR A 151 -22.58 -1.11 14.31
C TYR A 151 -22.12 -2.35 15.08
N ILE A 152 -21.46 -2.13 16.20
CA ILE A 152 -20.99 -3.16 17.13
C ILE A 152 -21.57 -2.83 18.51
N ASP A 153 -22.42 -3.69 19.02
CA ASP A 153 -23.07 -3.55 20.34
C ASP A 153 -22.17 -4.04 21.48
N ASP A 154 -21.42 -5.12 21.26
CA ASP A 154 -20.44 -5.66 22.20
C ASP A 154 -19.06 -5.73 21.57
N ALA A 155 -18.21 -4.76 21.93
CA ALA A 155 -16.88 -4.63 21.38
C ALA A 155 -15.96 -5.81 21.72
N GLU A 156 -16.07 -6.42 22.91
CA GLU A 156 -15.24 -7.55 23.28
C GLU A 156 -15.65 -8.85 22.54
N GLU A 157 -16.93 -9.08 22.36
CA GLU A 157 -17.42 -10.22 21.56
C GLU A 157 -17.07 -10.02 20.08
N PHE A 158 -17.16 -8.81 19.55
CA PHE A 158 -16.65 -8.49 18.22
C PHE A 158 -15.14 -8.80 18.11
N MET A 159 -14.34 -8.35 19.07
CA MET A 159 -12.89 -8.59 19.03
C MET A 159 -12.51 -10.07 19.06
N LYS A 160 -13.30 -10.93 19.72
CA LYS A 160 -13.09 -12.38 19.67
C LYS A 160 -13.29 -12.92 18.25
N ARG A 161 -14.37 -12.51 17.57
CA ARG A 161 -14.66 -12.91 16.18
C ARG A 161 -13.64 -12.33 15.20
N ASN A 162 -13.28 -11.07 15.38
CA ASN A 162 -12.28 -10.41 14.55
C ASN A 162 -10.90 -11.04 14.69
N MET A 163 -10.50 -11.40 15.91
CA MET A 163 -9.26 -12.14 16.15
C MET A 163 -9.29 -13.53 15.52
N GLN A 164 -10.43 -14.25 15.58
CA GLN A 164 -10.55 -15.52 14.88
C GLN A 164 -10.40 -15.33 13.36
N HIS A 165 -11.08 -14.34 12.79
CA HIS A 165 -10.97 -13.98 11.38
C HIS A 165 -9.51 -13.66 10.98
N TYR A 166 -8.78 -12.89 11.78
CA TYR A 166 -7.36 -12.63 11.56
C TYR A 166 -6.52 -13.91 11.61
N MET A 167 -6.79 -14.79 12.55
CA MET A 167 -6.05 -16.07 12.63
C MET A 167 -6.37 -16.97 11.44
N ASP A 168 -7.62 -17.05 10.99
CA ASP A 168 -8.01 -17.81 9.80
C ASP A 168 -7.24 -17.35 8.55
N ILE A 169 -7.02 -16.03 8.41
CA ILE A 169 -6.21 -15.45 7.34
C ILE A 169 -4.72 -15.77 7.53
N LEU A 170 -4.18 -15.44 8.70
CA LEU A 170 -2.74 -15.47 8.94
C LEU A 170 -2.18 -16.89 9.11
N THR A 171 -3.00 -17.86 9.49
CA THR A 171 -2.60 -19.26 9.65
C THR A 171 -3.12 -20.20 8.57
N GLY A 172 -3.98 -19.69 7.66
CA GLY A 172 -4.48 -20.41 6.50
C GLY A 172 -3.36 -20.74 5.49
N ASP A 173 -3.66 -21.56 4.50
CA ASP A 173 -2.72 -22.05 3.49
C ASP A 173 -2.74 -21.21 2.18
N GLU A 174 -3.67 -20.28 2.05
CA GLU A 174 -3.78 -19.43 0.86
C GLU A 174 -2.55 -18.51 0.70
N PRO A 175 -2.13 -18.24 -0.54
CA PRO A 175 -1.00 -17.34 -0.79
C PRO A 175 -1.25 -15.95 -0.17
N LEU A 176 -0.27 -15.44 0.58
CA LEU A 176 -0.36 -14.13 1.22
C LEU A 176 1.05 -13.57 1.45
N ASP A 177 1.30 -12.38 0.96
CA ASP A 177 2.57 -11.67 1.12
C ASP A 177 2.46 -10.53 2.12
N ILE A 178 1.30 -9.83 2.15
CA ILE A 178 1.07 -8.62 2.95
C ILE A 178 -0.28 -8.72 3.68
N PHE A 179 -0.30 -8.43 4.96
CA PHE A 179 -1.52 -8.22 5.73
C PHE A 179 -1.86 -6.73 5.67
N ALA A 180 -2.83 -6.38 4.83
CA ALA A 180 -3.22 -5.01 4.54
C ALA A 180 -4.17 -4.44 5.60
N CYS A 181 -4.22 -3.13 5.75
CA CYS A 181 -5.10 -2.41 6.69
C CYS A 181 -5.23 -3.06 8.08
N PRO A 182 -4.15 -3.58 8.70
CA PRO A 182 -4.27 -4.34 9.93
C PRO A 182 -4.74 -3.45 11.08
N LEU A 183 -5.48 -4.05 12.01
CA LEU A 183 -5.95 -3.41 13.25
C LEU A 183 -6.97 -2.29 13.05
N PHE A 184 -7.58 -2.19 11.87
CA PHE A 184 -8.68 -1.27 11.64
C PHE A 184 -9.87 -1.63 12.55
N LEU A 185 -10.54 -0.60 13.09
CA LEU A 185 -11.78 -0.74 13.84
C LEU A 185 -12.87 0.14 13.23
N PRO A 186 -14.13 -0.31 13.20
CA PRO A 186 -15.23 0.53 12.73
C PRO A 186 -15.41 1.75 13.64
N CYS A 187 -15.92 2.83 13.08
CA CYS A 187 -16.00 4.14 13.75
C CYS A 187 -16.78 4.11 15.09
N CYS A 188 -17.73 3.19 15.25
CA CYS A 188 -18.51 3.07 16.50
C CYS A 188 -17.67 2.62 17.72
N ILE A 189 -16.54 1.94 17.50
CA ILE A 189 -15.64 1.47 18.58
C ILE A 189 -14.18 1.96 18.45
N GLU A 190 -13.85 2.75 17.43
CA GLU A 190 -12.47 3.19 17.16
C GLU A 190 -11.82 3.92 18.35
N ARG A 191 -12.60 4.66 19.14
CA ARG A 191 -12.11 5.35 20.35
C ARG A 191 -11.58 4.41 21.41
N GLN A 192 -11.93 3.13 21.35
CA GLN A 192 -11.46 2.07 22.25
C GLN A 192 -10.22 1.34 21.71
N TYR A 193 -9.56 1.86 20.67
CA TYR A 193 -8.47 1.20 19.97
C TYR A 193 -7.42 0.62 20.92
N SER A 194 -6.85 1.43 21.82
CA SER A 194 -5.79 1.00 22.74
C SER A 194 -6.27 0.01 23.79
N THR A 195 -7.57 -0.01 24.12
CA THR A 195 -8.16 -0.96 25.07
C THR A 195 -8.48 -2.29 24.40
N LEU A 196 -9.02 -2.24 23.17
CA LEU A 196 -9.41 -3.42 22.40
C LEU A 196 -8.22 -4.15 21.81
N TRP A 197 -7.23 -3.43 21.26
CA TRP A 197 -5.98 -4.02 20.78
C TRP A 197 -4.98 -4.22 21.93
N THR A 198 -5.30 -5.17 22.81
CA THR A 198 -4.42 -5.51 23.94
C THR A 198 -3.08 -6.06 23.45
N THR A 199 -2.02 -5.89 24.23
CA THR A 199 -0.68 -6.46 23.96
C THR A 199 -0.73 -7.97 23.66
N LYS A 200 -1.66 -8.71 24.28
CA LYS A 200 -1.86 -10.14 23.99
C LYS A 200 -2.36 -10.36 22.57
N ARG A 201 -3.39 -9.62 22.13
CA ARG A 201 -3.94 -9.71 20.76
C ARG A 201 -2.90 -9.30 19.72
N LEU A 202 -2.20 -8.19 19.96
CA LEU A 202 -1.13 -7.72 19.08
C LEU A 202 -0.02 -8.79 18.91
N ARG A 203 0.39 -9.43 19.99
CA ARG A 203 1.41 -10.49 19.95
C ARG A 203 0.95 -11.70 19.15
N GLN A 204 -0.29 -12.13 19.29
CA GLN A 204 -0.83 -13.24 18.51
C GLN A 204 -0.77 -12.97 17.00
N ILE A 205 -1.10 -11.75 16.58
CA ILE A 205 -1.03 -11.33 15.16
C ILE A 205 0.43 -11.35 14.68
N VAL A 206 1.34 -10.76 15.47
CA VAL A 206 2.77 -10.72 15.12
C VAL A 206 3.36 -12.13 15.00
N ASP A 207 3.04 -13.02 15.94
CA ASP A 207 3.56 -14.39 15.92
C ASP A 207 3.03 -15.17 14.72
N ALA A 208 1.75 -15.03 14.39
CA ALA A 208 1.12 -15.67 13.22
C ALA A 208 1.71 -15.13 11.90
N ALA A 209 1.81 -13.81 11.74
CA ALA A 209 2.42 -13.21 10.56
C ALA A 209 3.88 -13.62 10.38
N ARG A 210 4.65 -13.66 11.49
CA ARG A 210 6.06 -14.10 11.47
C ARG A 210 6.21 -15.55 11.02
N ALA A 211 5.33 -16.44 11.46
CA ALA A 211 5.42 -17.87 11.13
C ALA A 211 5.34 -18.13 9.61
N ARG A 212 4.71 -17.22 8.86
CA ARG A 212 4.55 -17.30 7.41
C ARG A 212 5.33 -16.22 6.63
N ASN A 213 6.16 -15.40 7.31
CA ASN A 213 6.87 -14.27 6.71
C ASN A 213 5.93 -13.26 6.01
N ILE A 214 4.74 -13.05 6.55
CA ILE A 214 3.77 -12.09 6.02
C ILE A 214 4.19 -10.68 6.46
N ALA A 215 4.31 -9.77 5.50
CA ALA A 215 4.61 -8.36 5.78
C ALA A 215 3.38 -7.62 6.31
N ILE A 216 3.60 -6.50 6.97
CA ILE A 216 2.56 -5.66 7.56
C ILE A 216 2.45 -4.36 6.78
N GLU A 217 1.26 -4.03 6.31
CA GLU A 217 1.00 -2.71 5.74
C GLU A 217 0.91 -1.65 6.83
N ILE A 218 1.53 -0.51 6.58
CA ILE A 218 1.24 0.76 7.25
C ILE A 218 0.36 1.55 6.29
N ASN A 219 -0.90 1.76 6.66
CA ASN A 219 -1.89 2.40 5.79
C ASN A 219 -2.04 3.89 6.13
N ASP A 220 -1.92 4.74 5.12
CA ASP A 220 -1.95 6.20 5.29
C ASP A 220 -3.35 6.75 5.50
N THR A 221 -4.35 6.19 4.79
CA THR A 221 -5.73 6.69 4.80
C THR A 221 -6.39 6.46 6.16
N VAL A 222 -6.28 5.26 6.70
CA VAL A 222 -6.90 4.90 7.99
C VAL A 222 -5.93 4.98 9.17
N GLN A 223 -4.67 5.32 8.92
CA GLN A 223 -3.61 5.57 9.90
C GLN A 223 -3.38 4.42 10.90
N VAL A 224 -3.37 3.21 10.38
CA VAL A 224 -3.07 1.98 11.13
C VAL A 224 -1.91 1.23 10.49
N PRO A 225 -1.21 0.34 11.24
CA PRO A 225 -1.28 0.14 12.70
C PRO A 225 -0.56 1.25 13.48
N HIS A 226 -0.84 1.36 14.78
CA HIS A 226 -0.18 2.32 15.66
C HIS A 226 1.22 1.87 16.10
N GLU A 227 1.97 2.79 16.72
CA GLU A 227 3.37 2.63 17.11
C GLU A 227 3.66 1.34 17.89
N GLU A 228 2.83 1.00 18.90
CA GLU A 228 3.05 -0.19 19.74
C GLU A 228 3.16 -1.47 18.91
N PHE A 229 2.23 -1.65 17.96
CA PHE A 229 2.25 -2.80 17.08
C PHE A 229 3.45 -2.79 16.13
N ILE A 230 3.76 -1.64 15.52
CA ILE A 230 4.91 -1.51 14.60
C ILE A 230 6.21 -1.86 15.33
N MET A 231 6.40 -1.37 16.55
CA MET A 231 7.59 -1.67 17.34
C MET A 231 7.66 -3.17 17.70
N MET A 232 6.51 -3.79 18.03
CA MET A 232 6.45 -5.23 18.32
C MET A 232 6.77 -6.06 17.06
N ALA A 233 6.18 -5.73 15.93
CA ALA A 233 6.39 -6.39 14.64
C ALA A 233 7.85 -6.25 14.18
N LYS A 234 8.43 -5.04 14.27
CA LYS A 234 9.85 -4.78 13.98
C LYS A 234 10.76 -5.65 14.84
N LYS A 235 10.52 -5.68 16.15
CA LYS A 235 11.32 -6.53 17.08
C LYS A 235 11.24 -8.01 16.73
N ALA A 236 10.11 -8.46 16.17
CA ALA A 236 9.92 -9.82 15.69
C ALA A 236 10.56 -10.07 14.32
N GLY A 237 11.08 -9.04 13.64
CA GLY A 237 11.73 -9.15 12.32
C GLY A 237 10.76 -9.13 11.15
N LEU A 238 9.51 -8.74 11.36
CA LEU A 238 8.53 -8.58 10.27
C LEU A 238 8.94 -7.45 9.33
N LYS A 239 8.53 -7.56 8.08
CA LYS A 239 8.69 -6.54 7.06
C LYS A 239 7.47 -5.64 7.00
N PHE A 240 7.64 -4.44 6.45
CA PHE A 240 6.59 -3.43 6.31
C PHE A 240 6.40 -3.01 4.87
N THR A 241 5.20 -2.56 4.54
CA THR A 241 4.90 -1.84 3.31
C THR A 241 4.15 -0.55 3.64
N PHE A 242 4.10 0.36 2.69
CA PHE A 242 3.21 1.50 2.75
C PHE A 242 2.05 1.33 1.77
N GLY A 243 0.88 1.83 2.16
CA GLY A 243 -0.31 1.89 1.33
C GLY A 243 -1.08 3.18 1.52
N SER A 244 -1.38 3.88 0.43
CA SER A 244 -2.26 5.05 0.46
C SER A 244 -3.74 4.68 0.42
N ASP A 245 -4.07 3.48 -0.06
CA ASP A 245 -5.44 3.04 -0.39
C ASP A 245 -6.14 4.03 -1.35
N ALA A 246 -5.36 4.63 -2.25
CA ALA A 246 -5.84 5.67 -3.13
C ALA A 246 -6.66 5.12 -4.28
N ARG A 247 -7.78 5.81 -4.57
CA ARG A 247 -8.65 5.64 -5.74
C ARG A 247 -8.82 6.96 -6.51
N ASN A 248 -7.94 7.93 -6.25
CA ASN A 248 -7.98 9.28 -6.84
C ASN A 248 -6.57 9.92 -6.79
N HIS A 249 -6.49 11.22 -6.99
CA HIS A 249 -5.23 11.99 -7.04
C HIS A 249 -4.36 11.92 -5.75
N THR A 250 -4.82 11.28 -4.68
CA THR A 250 -4.05 11.11 -3.43
C THR A 250 -3.00 10.01 -3.50
N VAL A 251 -2.82 9.34 -4.64
CA VAL A 251 -1.75 8.35 -4.88
C VAL A 251 -0.40 8.89 -4.43
N GLY A 252 0.33 8.06 -3.67
CA GLY A 252 1.64 8.40 -3.12
C GLY A 252 1.60 9.38 -1.95
N ARG A 253 0.41 9.71 -1.43
CA ARG A 253 0.29 10.45 -0.17
C ARG A 253 0.55 9.47 0.99
N LEU A 254 1.69 9.62 1.64
CA LEU A 254 2.19 8.71 2.67
C LEU A 254 2.65 9.48 3.92
N ASP A 255 1.87 10.50 4.31
CA ASP A 255 2.25 11.41 5.41
C ASP A 255 2.28 10.70 6.77
N TYR A 256 1.27 9.88 7.06
CA TYR A 256 1.25 9.04 8.26
C TYR A 256 2.33 7.98 8.20
N CYS A 257 2.43 7.26 7.09
CA CYS A 257 3.41 6.20 6.87
C CYS A 257 4.84 6.68 7.14
N LYS A 258 5.26 7.77 6.51
CA LYS A 258 6.57 8.38 6.68
C LYS A 258 6.84 8.79 8.13
N ARG A 259 5.87 9.47 8.74
CA ARG A 259 5.98 9.95 10.13
C ARG A 259 6.13 8.81 11.12
N ILE A 260 5.28 7.78 11.02
CA ILE A 260 5.29 6.66 11.97
C ILE A 260 6.50 5.75 11.76
N ALA A 261 6.90 5.49 10.51
CA ALA A 261 8.08 4.71 10.19
C ALA A 261 9.35 5.37 10.76
N LYS A 262 9.49 6.69 10.59
CA LYS A 262 10.60 7.46 11.18
C LYS A 262 10.56 7.40 12.71
N LYS A 263 9.39 7.56 13.32
CA LYS A 263 9.21 7.48 14.77
C LYS A 263 9.60 6.12 15.33
N CYS A 264 9.26 5.04 14.62
CA CYS A 264 9.61 3.66 14.97
C CYS A 264 11.04 3.27 14.55
N GLY A 265 11.79 4.18 13.92
CA GLY A 265 13.15 3.94 13.46
C GLY A 265 13.25 2.84 12.41
N LEU A 266 12.24 2.70 11.53
CA LEU A 266 12.32 1.76 10.42
C LEU A 266 13.43 2.18 9.46
N THR A 267 14.08 1.21 8.84
CA THR A 267 15.17 1.38 7.89
C THR A 267 14.90 0.53 6.65
N GLU A 268 15.62 0.72 5.57
CA GLU A 268 15.47 -0.04 4.32
C GLU A 268 15.32 -1.55 4.53
N LYS A 269 16.12 -2.12 5.44
CA LYS A 269 16.07 -3.56 5.75
C LYS A 269 14.75 -4.03 6.36
N ASP A 270 13.92 -3.13 6.86
CA ASP A 270 12.65 -3.45 7.49
C ASP A 270 11.50 -3.51 6.47
N PHE A 271 11.77 -3.19 5.18
CA PHE A 271 10.73 -3.16 4.16
C PHE A 271 10.64 -4.44 3.33
N PHE A 272 9.42 -4.73 2.91
CA PHE A 272 9.10 -5.81 1.98
C PHE A 272 9.51 -5.42 0.56
N VAL A 273 9.99 -6.38 -0.20
CA VAL A 273 10.32 -6.21 -1.62
C VAL A 273 9.42 -7.15 -2.43
N PRO A 274 8.63 -6.63 -3.38
CA PRO A 274 7.83 -7.48 -4.28
C PRO A 274 8.68 -8.48 -5.07
N LYS A 275 8.06 -9.60 -5.50
CA LYS A 275 8.76 -10.76 -6.09
C LYS A 275 9.49 -10.47 -7.40
N ARG A 276 9.07 -9.44 -8.13
CA ARG A 276 9.67 -9.07 -9.43
C ARG A 276 10.10 -7.62 -9.40
N ASP A 277 11.30 -7.37 -9.95
CA ASP A 277 11.69 -6.00 -10.26
C ASP A 277 11.04 -5.62 -11.60
N ARG A 278 10.07 -4.72 -11.55
CA ARG A 278 9.35 -4.20 -12.74
C ARG A 278 9.76 -2.78 -13.10
N LEU A 279 10.71 -2.21 -12.36
CA LEU A 279 11.00 -0.78 -12.43
C LEU A 279 12.45 -0.50 -12.72
#